data_d563e58ebb9d9959602f4763444440b4
#
_entry.id   d563e58ebb9d9959602f4763444440b4
#
_cell.length_a   1.000
_cell.length_b   1.000
_cell.length_c   1.000
_cell.angle_alpha   90.00
_cell.angle_beta   90.00
_cell.angle_gamma   90.00
#
_symmetry.space_group_name_H-M   'P 1'
#
loop_
_entity.id
_entity.type
_entity.pdbx_description
1 polymer ?
#
loop_
_entity_poly.entity_id
_entity_poly.type
_entity_poly.pdbx_seq_one_letter_code
_entity_poly.pdbx_strand_id
1 'polypeptide(L)'
;MKLRTNAFDLWVFHRQDSSPEYLLYHTSQEKADKWFHGGRFWQIPGGFVQEEEELTDAFVRVMAESGLKPLVVWAAEHTYTYYNPRRKNIEIVPVFAAEVAGPKDVPISWEHSECGWFTAEECAKRLFFRGLIDGLESTRKYISEAANAPNNLQIL
;
A
#
# COMPACT_ATOMS: atom_id res chain seq x y z
N MET A 1 -3.94 -10.05 24.70
CA MET A 1 -3.88 -9.15 23.53
C MET A 1 -4.18 -9.96 22.28
N LYS A 2 -5.04 -9.44 21.40
CA LYS A 2 -5.44 -10.18 20.18
C LYS A 2 -4.49 -9.90 19.04
N LEU A 3 -4.27 -10.88 18.17
CA LEU A 3 -3.63 -10.73 16.87
C LEU A 3 -4.69 -10.54 15.79
N ARG A 4 -4.38 -9.72 14.80
CA ARG A 4 -5.16 -9.56 13.58
C ARG A 4 -4.27 -9.80 12.37
N THR A 5 -4.71 -10.66 11.47
CA THR A 5 -3.90 -11.17 10.36
C THR A 5 -4.53 -10.98 8.99
N ASN A 6 -5.67 -10.31 8.91
CA ASN A 6 -6.38 -10.08 7.64
C ASN A 6 -6.13 -8.71 7.00
N ALA A 7 -5.24 -7.89 7.58
CA ALA A 7 -4.79 -6.66 6.97
C ALA A 7 -3.70 -6.93 5.93
N PHE A 8 -3.61 -6.08 4.92
CA PHE A 8 -2.51 -6.08 3.96
C PHE A 8 -2.22 -4.67 3.46
N ASP A 9 -0.98 -4.43 3.05
CA ASP A 9 -0.55 -3.24 2.35
C ASP A 9 -0.19 -3.58 0.89
N LEU A 10 -0.45 -2.63 0.01
CA LEU A 10 -0.26 -2.81 -1.43
C LEU A 10 0.50 -1.62 -2.01
N TRP A 11 1.78 -1.81 -2.33
CA TRP A 11 2.55 -0.85 -3.10
C TRP A 11 2.10 -0.87 -4.55
N VAL A 12 1.25 0.09 -4.92
CA VAL A 12 0.77 0.23 -6.31
C VAL A 12 1.74 1.14 -7.06
N PHE A 13 2.25 0.66 -8.19
CA PHE A 13 3.25 1.37 -8.99
C PHE A 13 3.01 1.20 -10.50
N HIS A 14 3.60 2.09 -11.28
CA HIS A 14 3.71 1.97 -12.74
C HIS A 14 5.17 2.20 -13.17
N ARG A 15 5.50 1.76 -14.37
CA ARG A 15 6.83 1.92 -14.97
C ARG A 15 6.80 2.76 -16.25
N GLN A 16 5.88 3.68 -16.35
CA GLN A 16 5.91 4.63 -17.44
C GLN A 16 7.18 5.48 -17.30
N ASP A 17 7.90 5.71 -18.39
CA ASP A 17 9.12 6.52 -18.43
C ASP A 17 10.34 5.96 -17.65
N SER A 18 10.47 4.65 -17.52
CA SER A 18 11.60 3.90 -16.97
C SER A 18 11.81 3.91 -15.46
N SER A 19 11.44 4.96 -14.74
CA SER A 19 11.50 4.99 -13.27
C SER A 19 10.14 4.69 -12.68
N PRO A 20 10.03 3.73 -11.75
CA PRO A 20 8.76 3.46 -11.07
C PRO A 20 8.29 4.66 -10.25
N GLU A 21 7.00 4.92 -10.33
CA GLU A 21 6.30 5.83 -9.42
C GLU A 21 5.23 5.07 -8.65
N TYR A 22 5.04 5.46 -7.41
CA TYR A 22 4.20 4.78 -6.44
C TYR A 22 3.05 5.66 -5.98
N LEU A 23 1.89 5.06 -5.80
CA LEU A 23 0.70 5.76 -5.33
C LEU A 23 0.76 5.95 -3.81
N LEU A 24 0.67 7.21 -3.37
CA LEU A 24 0.51 7.58 -1.97
C LEU A 24 -0.76 8.40 -1.75
N TYR A 25 -1.34 8.26 -0.57
CA TYR A 25 -2.43 9.06 -0.04
C TYR A 25 -1.99 9.85 1.18
N HIS A 26 -2.44 11.08 1.28
CA HIS A 26 -2.27 11.87 2.50
C HIS A 26 -3.58 11.88 3.29
N THR A 27 -3.51 11.52 4.57
CA THR A 27 -4.69 11.52 5.42
C THR A 27 -5.31 12.92 5.51
N SER A 28 -6.63 12.99 5.50
CA SER A 28 -7.34 14.24 5.75
C SER A 28 -7.18 14.70 7.20
N GLN A 29 -7.38 15.99 7.46
CA GLN A 29 -7.39 16.49 8.84
C GLN A 29 -8.56 15.88 9.63
N GLU A 30 -9.71 15.70 9.00
CA GLU A 30 -10.88 15.06 9.61
C GLU A 30 -10.57 13.63 10.09
N LYS A 31 -9.95 12.82 9.24
CA LYS A 31 -9.51 11.47 9.62
C LYS A 31 -8.46 11.50 10.73
N ALA A 32 -7.50 12.41 10.64
CA ALA A 32 -6.44 12.55 11.62
C ALA A 32 -7.01 12.95 13.00
N ASP A 33 -7.93 13.89 13.04
CA ASP A 33 -8.59 14.32 14.27
C ASP A 33 -9.43 13.20 14.88
N LYS A 34 -10.11 12.44 14.04
CA LYS A 34 -11.00 11.36 14.48
C LYS A 34 -10.23 10.17 15.08
N TRP A 35 -9.06 9.81 14.50
CA TRP A 35 -8.40 8.54 14.81
C TRP A 35 -6.92 8.62 15.19
N PHE A 36 -6.25 9.74 14.93
CA PHE A 36 -4.79 9.85 15.05
C PHE A 36 -4.34 11.07 15.84
N HIS A 37 -5.17 11.56 16.75
CA HIS A 37 -4.86 12.73 17.59
C HIS A 37 -4.42 13.97 16.80
N GLY A 38 -5.00 14.17 15.61
CA GLY A 38 -4.68 15.29 14.73
C GLY A 38 -3.42 15.10 13.87
N GLY A 39 -2.70 13.99 14.03
CA GLY A 39 -1.48 13.69 13.28
C GLY A 39 -1.78 13.15 11.88
N ARG A 40 -1.51 13.95 10.85
CA ARG A 40 -1.62 13.53 9.45
C ARG A 40 -0.38 12.78 9.01
N PHE A 41 -0.55 11.83 8.11
CA PHE A 41 0.56 11.06 7.54
C PHE A 41 0.26 10.59 6.13
N TRP A 42 1.31 10.27 5.39
CA TRP A 42 1.23 9.62 4.10
C TRP A 42 1.13 8.11 4.27
N GLN A 43 0.29 7.48 3.46
CA GLN A 43 0.04 6.05 3.48
C GLN A 43 -0.10 5.51 2.06
N ILE A 44 -0.02 4.19 1.95
CA ILE A 44 -0.21 3.46 0.70
C ILE A 44 -1.61 2.82 0.67
N PRO A 45 -2.08 2.39 -0.50
CA PRO A 45 -3.25 1.53 -0.60
C PRO A 45 -3.10 0.29 0.27
N GLY A 46 -4.18 -0.16 0.82
CA GLY A 46 -4.23 -1.37 1.63
C GLY A 46 -5.67 -1.63 2.07
N GLY A 47 -5.86 -2.73 2.75
CA GLY A 47 -7.19 -3.11 3.16
C GLY A 47 -7.21 -4.33 4.06
N PHE A 48 -8.38 -4.92 4.13
CA PHE A 48 -8.62 -6.13 4.90
C PHE A 48 -9.28 -7.17 4.00
N VAL A 49 -8.79 -8.38 4.09
CA VAL A 49 -9.48 -9.53 3.50
C VAL A 49 -10.74 -9.77 4.32
N GLN A 50 -11.88 -9.79 3.65
CA GLN A 50 -13.19 -10.00 4.27
C GLN A 50 -13.43 -11.48 4.57
N GLU A 51 -14.45 -11.78 5.36
CA GLU A 51 -14.86 -13.15 5.62
C GLU A 51 -15.26 -13.82 4.31
N GLU A 52 -14.76 -15.03 4.07
CA GLU A 52 -14.94 -15.82 2.83
C GLU A 52 -14.38 -15.18 1.54
N GLU A 53 -13.62 -14.08 1.64
CA GLU A 53 -12.95 -13.47 0.49
C GLU A 53 -11.55 -14.05 0.31
N GLU A 54 -11.19 -14.34 -0.95
CA GLU A 54 -9.81 -14.69 -1.29
C GLU A 54 -8.93 -13.42 -1.34
N LEU A 55 -7.65 -13.57 -1.04
CA LEU A 55 -6.71 -12.44 -1.05
C LEU A 55 -6.63 -11.74 -2.41
N THR A 56 -6.68 -12.50 -3.49
CA THR A 56 -6.66 -11.95 -4.86
C THR A 56 -7.88 -11.09 -5.16
N ASP A 57 -9.05 -11.48 -4.67
CA ASP A 57 -10.27 -10.70 -4.82
C ASP A 57 -10.22 -9.41 -3.98
N ALA A 58 -9.61 -9.49 -2.81
CA ALA A 58 -9.38 -8.31 -1.97
C ALA A 58 -8.47 -7.28 -2.67
N PHE A 59 -7.42 -7.71 -3.37
CA PHE A 59 -6.57 -6.81 -4.16
C PHE A 59 -7.38 -6.10 -5.26
N VAL A 60 -8.14 -6.85 -6.02
CA VAL A 60 -8.97 -6.29 -7.11
C VAL A 60 -9.99 -5.30 -6.56
N ARG A 61 -10.66 -5.64 -5.48
CA ARG A 61 -11.64 -4.77 -4.82
C ARG A 61 -11.01 -3.46 -4.31
N VAL A 62 -9.90 -3.54 -3.57
CA VAL A 62 -9.22 -2.36 -3.03
C VAL A 62 -8.71 -1.45 -4.15
N MET A 63 -8.16 -2.03 -5.21
CA MET A 63 -7.69 -1.24 -6.36
C MET A 63 -8.83 -0.63 -7.15
N ALA A 64 -9.97 -1.31 -7.28
CA ALA A 64 -11.15 -0.79 -7.95
C ALA A 64 -11.73 0.46 -7.26
N GLU A 65 -11.59 0.58 -5.95
CA GLU A 65 -11.97 1.78 -5.19
C GLU A 65 -11.19 3.02 -5.65
N SER A 66 -9.98 2.81 -6.14
CA SER A 66 -9.11 3.85 -6.72
C SER A 66 -9.23 3.95 -8.25
N GLY A 67 -10.16 3.24 -8.86
CA GLY A 67 -10.32 3.19 -10.32
C GLY A 67 -9.17 2.49 -11.04
N LEU A 68 -8.39 1.69 -10.35
CA LEU A 68 -7.21 1.00 -10.86
C LEU A 68 -7.49 -0.49 -11.08
N LYS A 69 -6.72 -1.07 -12.01
CA LYS A 69 -6.74 -2.50 -12.28
C LYS A 69 -5.30 -3.03 -12.27
N PRO A 70 -5.01 -4.07 -11.50
CA PRO A 70 -3.68 -4.66 -11.51
C PRO A 70 -3.39 -5.38 -12.84
N LEU A 71 -2.17 -5.23 -13.34
CA LEU A 71 -1.62 -6.09 -14.39
C LEU A 71 -1.00 -7.34 -13.78
N VAL A 72 -0.22 -7.15 -12.74
CA VAL A 72 0.46 -8.21 -11.99
C VAL A 72 0.53 -7.80 -10.53
N VAL A 73 0.44 -8.78 -9.62
CA VAL A 73 0.66 -8.59 -8.18
C VAL A 73 1.69 -9.59 -7.68
N TRP A 74 2.65 -9.12 -6.90
CA TRP A 74 3.70 -9.92 -6.27
C TRP A 74 3.67 -9.82 -4.75
N ALA A 75 4.11 -10.89 -4.07
CA ALA A 75 4.50 -10.80 -2.67
C ALA A 75 5.81 -10.02 -2.56
N ALA A 76 5.87 -9.00 -1.73
CA ALA A 76 7.07 -8.20 -1.54
C ALA A 76 8.03 -8.80 -0.50
N GLU A 77 7.74 -9.99 0.02
CA GLU A 77 8.51 -10.69 1.07
C GLU A 77 8.81 -9.83 2.30
N HIS A 78 7.90 -8.94 2.61
CA HIS A 78 7.98 -8.09 3.78
C HIS A 78 6.67 -8.18 4.56
N THR A 79 6.80 -8.35 5.85
CA THR A 79 5.68 -8.32 6.79
C THR A 79 6.11 -7.54 8.01
N TYR A 80 5.28 -6.62 8.45
CA TYR A 80 5.56 -5.88 9.67
C TYR A 80 4.42 -6.03 10.69
N THR A 81 4.73 -5.72 11.90
CA THR A 81 3.76 -5.74 13.00
C THR A 81 3.75 -4.40 13.71
N TYR A 82 2.58 -4.00 14.18
CA TYR A 82 2.46 -2.85 15.04
C TYR A 82 1.30 -2.99 16.01
N TYR A 83 1.38 -2.28 17.13
CA TYR A 83 0.25 -2.16 18.05
C TYR A 83 -0.72 -1.11 17.53
N ASN A 84 -1.98 -1.50 17.36
CA ASN A 84 -3.05 -0.61 16.97
C ASN A 84 -3.79 -0.12 18.24
N PRO A 85 -3.56 1.11 18.69
CA PRO A 85 -4.16 1.61 19.94
C PRO A 85 -5.68 1.77 19.86
N ARG A 86 -6.21 2.03 18.65
CA ARG A 86 -7.64 2.16 18.42
C ARG A 86 -8.38 0.82 18.59
N ARG A 87 -7.79 -0.25 18.09
CA ARG A 87 -8.35 -1.61 18.13
C ARG A 87 -7.85 -2.43 19.31
N LYS A 88 -6.82 -1.94 20.01
CA LYS A 88 -6.16 -2.61 21.14
C LYS A 88 -5.67 -4.02 20.78
N ASN A 89 -5.05 -4.14 19.61
CA ASN A 89 -4.53 -5.41 19.11
C ASN A 89 -3.16 -5.24 18.44
N ILE A 90 -2.53 -6.36 18.12
CA ILE A 90 -1.36 -6.41 17.24
C ILE A 90 -1.84 -6.70 15.82
N GLU A 91 -1.51 -5.83 14.91
CA GLU A 91 -1.71 -6.05 13.48
C GLU A 91 -0.47 -6.73 12.89
N ILE A 92 -0.67 -7.77 12.10
CA ILE A 92 0.34 -8.39 11.26
C ILE A 92 -0.02 -8.04 9.82
N VAL A 93 0.85 -7.33 9.13
CA VAL A 93 0.56 -6.74 7.83
C VAL A 93 1.56 -7.24 6.79
N PRO A 94 1.18 -8.23 5.97
CA PRO A 94 1.96 -8.60 4.80
C PRO A 94 1.88 -7.51 3.74
N VAL A 95 2.98 -7.33 3.01
CA VAL A 95 3.14 -6.31 1.97
C VAL A 95 3.20 -6.96 0.60
N PHE A 96 2.45 -6.40 -0.33
CA PHE A 96 2.39 -6.81 -1.72
C PHE A 96 2.70 -5.62 -2.64
N ALA A 97 3.04 -5.91 -3.88
CA ALA A 97 3.30 -4.91 -4.91
C ALA A 97 2.42 -5.17 -6.13
N ALA A 98 1.72 -4.17 -6.61
CA ALA A 98 0.86 -4.27 -7.77
C ALA A 98 1.30 -3.29 -8.86
N GLU A 99 1.56 -3.81 -10.05
CA GLU A 99 1.84 -2.99 -11.23
C GLU A 99 0.55 -2.64 -11.95
N VAL A 100 0.43 -1.37 -12.35
CA VAL A 100 -0.66 -0.86 -13.21
C VAL A 100 -0.09 -0.31 -14.52
N ALA A 101 -0.95 -0.16 -15.52
CA ALA A 101 -0.54 0.25 -16.87
C ALA A 101 0.08 1.66 -16.93
N GLY A 102 -0.31 2.54 -16.04
CA GLY A 102 0.21 3.92 -15.98
C GLY A 102 -0.51 4.74 -14.93
N PRO A 103 -0.05 5.97 -14.69
CA PRO A 103 -0.69 6.84 -13.74
C PRO A 103 -2.09 7.24 -14.21
N LYS A 104 -3.02 7.29 -13.27
CA LYS A 104 -4.37 7.83 -13.48
C LYS A 104 -4.70 8.77 -12.35
N ASP A 105 -5.60 9.69 -12.61
CA ASP A 105 -6.24 10.44 -11.54
C ASP A 105 -7.03 9.49 -10.66
N VAL A 106 -6.71 9.50 -9.38
CA VAL A 106 -7.30 8.61 -8.39
C VAL A 106 -8.33 9.38 -7.58
N PRO A 107 -9.59 8.93 -7.53
CA PRO A 107 -10.59 9.55 -6.67
C PRO A 107 -10.21 9.37 -5.19
N ILE A 108 -10.44 10.39 -4.40
CA ILE A 108 -10.23 10.35 -2.96
C ILE A 108 -11.56 10.51 -2.23
N SER A 109 -11.66 9.86 -1.06
CA SER A 109 -12.78 10.00 -0.15
C SER A 109 -12.50 11.07 0.91
N TRP A 110 -13.40 11.24 1.86
CA TRP A 110 -13.22 12.12 3.01
C TRP A 110 -11.99 11.77 3.86
N GLU A 111 -11.50 10.53 3.78
CA GLU A 111 -10.35 10.05 4.53
C GLU A 111 -9.00 10.64 4.07
N HIS A 112 -8.97 11.19 2.85
CA HIS A 112 -7.75 11.69 2.25
C HIS A 112 -7.92 13.13 1.75
N SER A 113 -6.89 13.96 1.92
CA SER A 113 -6.86 15.33 1.41
C SER A 113 -6.30 15.41 0.00
N GLU A 114 -5.39 14.50 -0.32
CA GLU A 114 -4.72 14.42 -1.62
C GLU A 114 -4.14 13.03 -1.84
N CYS A 115 -3.83 12.73 -3.07
CA CYS A 115 -3.04 11.56 -3.47
C CYS A 115 -2.16 11.93 -4.65
N GLY A 116 -1.18 11.09 -4.96
CA GLY A 116 -0.31 11.30 -6.10
C GLY A 116 0.61 10.12 -6.35
N TRP A 117 1.27 10.21 -7.50
CA TRP A 117 2.28 9.27 -7.93
C TRP A 117 3.65 9.88 -7.69
N PHE A 118 4.50 9.16 -6.99
CA PHE A 118 5.78 9.67 -6.52
C PHE A 118 6.89 8.67 -6.79
N THR A 119 8.08 9.19 -7.14
CA THR A 119 9.28 8.36 -7.19
C THR A 119 9.59 7.78 -5.81
N ALA A 120 10.40 6.75 -5.77
CA ALA A 120 10.80 6.15 -4.49
C ALA A 120 11.48 7.15 -3.55
N GLU A 121 12.29 8.05 -4.09
CA GLU A 121 12.95 9.10 -3.32
C GLU A 121 11.95 10.09 -2.73
N GLU A 122 10.95 10.49 -3.51
CA GLU A 122 9.85 11.36 -3.04
C GLU A 122 8.97 10.66 -2.01
N CYS A 123 8.72 9.36 -2.17
CA CYS A 123 8.04 8.55 -1.16
C CYS A 123 8.82 8.54 0.16
N ALA A 124 10.12 8.29 0.11
CA ALA A 124 10.97 8.24 1.29
C ALA A 124 10.96 9.55 2.09
N LYS A 125 10.83 10.69 1.42
CA LYS A 125 10.71 12.00 2.08
C LYS A 125 9.36 12.22 2.79
N ARG A 126 8.31 11.51 2.37
CA ARG A 126 6.94 11.64 2.90
C ARG A 126 6.62 10.63 3.98
N LEU A 127 7.16 9.43 3.86
CA LEU A 127 6.90 8.34 4.79
C LEU A 127 7.72 8.48 6.07
N PHE A 128 7.12 8.18 7.20
CA PHE A 128 7.85 8.10 8.47
C PHE A 128 7.56 6.80 9.26
N PHE A 129 6.55 6.03 8.89
CA PHE A 129 6.34 4.72 9.48
C PHE A 129 7.34 3.70 8.93
N ARG A 130 8.09 3.08 9.82
CA ARG A 130 9.12 2.12 9.46
C ARG A 130 8.59 0.96 8.61
N GLY A 131 7.44 0.43 8.93
CA GLY A 131 6.84 -0.66 8.15
C GLY A 131 6.63 -0.30 6.67
N LEU A 132 6.21 0.94 6.38
CA LEU A 132 6.05 1.43 5.02
C LEU A 132 7.40 1.69 4.34
N ILE A 133 8.36 2.27 5.06
CA ILE A 133 9.71 2.54 4.52
C ILE A 133 10.41 1.24 4.14
N ASP A 134 10.43 0.27 5.03
CA ASP A 134 11.05 -1.05 4.79
C ASP A 134 10.31 -1.81 3.67
N GLY A 135 8.99 -1.69 3.59
CA GLY A 135 8.17 -2.26 2.52
C GLY A 135 8.48 -1.66 1.15
N LEU A 136 8.72 -0.34 1.09
CA LEU A 136 9.15 0.33 -0.14
C LEU A 136 10.51 -0.21 -0.61
N GLU A 137 11.48 -0.33 0.27
CA GLU A 137 12.80 -0.85 -0.07
C GLU A 137 12.75 -2.29 -0.60
N SER A 138 11.95 -3.14 0.03
CA SER A 138 11.73 -4.51 -0.45
C SER A 138 11.08 -4.53 -1.84
N THR A 139 10.04 -3.73 -2.04
CA THR A 139 9.35 -3.60 -3.32
C THR A 139 10.27 -3.08 -4.42
N ARG A 140 11.06 -2.06 -4.15
CA ARG A 140 12.01 -1.49 -5.11
C ARG A 140 13.05 -2.49 -5.56
N LYS A 141 13.78 -3.04 -4.59
CA LYS A 141 14.96 -3.88 -4.85
C LYS A 141 14.60 -5.17 -5.58
N TYR A 142 13.49 -5.80 -5.22
CA TYR A 142 13.16 -7.14 -5.69
C TYR A 142 12.09 -7.18 -6.77
N ILE A 143 11.32 -6.10 -6.97
CA ILE A 143 10.18 -6.10 -7.88
C ILE A 143 10.23 -4.93 -8.86
N SER A 144 9.97 -3.71 -8.41
CA SER A 144 9.70 -2.59 -9.31
C SER A 144 10.93 -2.05 -10.04
N GLU A 145 12.11 -2.10 -9.43
CA GLU A 145 13.39 -1.71 -10.05
C GLU A 145 14.24 -2.92 -10.46
N ALA A 146 13.79 -4.13 -10.19
CA ALA A 146 14.48 -5.34 -10.62
C ALA A 146 14.35 -5.53 -12.15
N ALA A 147 15.41 -6.00 -12.79
CA ALA A 147 15.38 -6.33 -14.22
C ALA A 147 14.31 -7.41 -14.53
N ASN A 148 14.17 -8.38 -13.64
CA ASN A 148 13.16 -9.44 -13.70
C ASN A 148 12.65 -9.70 -12.28
N ALA A 149 11.42 -9.37 -12.02
CA ALA A 149 10.77 -9.76 -10.76
C ALA A 149 10.61 -11.29 -10.72
N PRO A 150 10.82 -11.94 -9.58
CA PRO A 150 10.74 -13.39 -9.47
C PRO A 150 9.32 -13.91 -9.75
N ASN A 151 9.18 -14.81 -10.72
CA ASN A 151 7.87 -15.38 -11.07
C ASN A 151 7.22 -16.15 -9.91
N ASN A 152 8.02 -16.77 -9.05
CA ASN A 152 7.52 -17.50 -7.88
C ASN A 152 6.95 -16.61 -6.76
N LEU A 153 7.14 -15.30 -6.85
CA LEU A 153 6.51 -14.31 -5.97
C LEU A 153 5.23 -13.73 -6.56
N GLN A 154 4.93 -14.04 -7.83
CA GLN A 154 3.71 -13.57 -8.49
C GLN A 154 2.48 -14.29 -7.90
N ILE A 155 1.46 -13.49 -7.58
CA ILE A 155 0.20 -13.97 -6.97
C ILE A 155 -0.96 -13.81 -7.94
N LEU A 156 -0.95 -12.75 -8.73
CA LEU A 156 -2.01 -12.44 -9.70
C LEU A 156 -1.39 -11.92 -10.99
#